data_b0f70e85575644c5e46c2a949171c81a
#
_entry.id   b0f70e85575644c5e46c2a949171c81a
#
_cell.length_a   1.000
_cell.length_b   1.000
_cell.length_c   1.000
_cell.angle_alpha   90.00
_cell.angle_beta   90.00
_cell.angle_gamma   90.00
#
_symmetry.space_group_name_H-M   'P 1'
#
loop_
_entity.id
_entity.type
_entity.pdbx_description
1 polymer ?
#
loop_
_entity_poly.entity_id
_entity_poly.type
_entity_poly.pdbx_seq_one_letter_code
_entity_poly.pdbx_strand_id
1 'polypeptide(L)'
;MTVVRNHERRASRGDAAIRPEPKRLSQRELRDLVHRLDTREQALQVAIAEERRRIDTEALSQLDAEVGDQVDQAFVITSVEMERGLIDRYTQELERIAAVRERLANGVFGVCVDCGEPIGAARLQAQPTAVRCTDCQWRHEKIVDIATGATVP
;
A
#
# COMPACT_ATOMS: atom_id res chain seq x y z
N MET A 1 -45.72 1.73 34.03
CA MET A 1 -44.57 0.80 34.19
C MET A 1 -44.61 -0.15 32.99
N THR A 2 -43.85 0.17 31.93
CA THR A 2 -43.83 -0.62 30.70
C THR A 2 -42.42 -1.21 30.56
N VAL A 3 -42.34 -2.52 30.71
CA VAL A 3 -41.13 -3.30 30.64
C VAL A 3 -40.74 -3.46 29.15
N VAL A 4 -39.62 -2.84 28.74
CA VAL A 4 -39.06 -3.05 27.42
C VAL A 4 -38.31 -4.37 27.42
N ARG A 5 -38.83 -5.35 26.70
CA ARG A 5 -38.18 -6.65 26.48
C ARG A 5 -37.05 -6.46 25.48
N ASN A 6 -35.82 -6.63 25.96
CA ASN A 6 -34.60 -6.73 25.18
C ASN A 6 -34.65 -8.01 24.34
N HIS A 7 -34.83 -7.90 23.03
CA HIS A 7 -34.67 -9.03 22.11
C HIS A 7 -33.15 -9.27 21.89
N GLU A 8 -32.61 -10.17 22.68
CA GLU A 8 -31.34 -10.82 22.40
C GLU A 8 -31.41 -11.54 21.06
N ARG A 9 -30.88 -10.93 20.02
CA ARG A 9 -30.59 -11.62 18.75
C ARG A 9 -29.42 -12.58 18.99
N ARG A 10 -29.76 -13.80 19.36
CA ARG A 10 -28.86 -14.94 19.33
C ARG A 10 -28.37 -15.12 17.89
N ALA A 11 -27.20 -14.59 17.57
CA ALA A 11 -26.51 -14.89 16.32
C ALA A 11 -26.23 -16.40 16.31
N SER A 12 -26.85 -17.11 15.40
CA SER A 12 -26.63 -18.53 15.11
C SER A 12 -25.13 -18.74 14.83
N ARG A 13 -24.46 -19.43 15.76
CA ARG A 13 -23.14 -20.02 15.54
C ARG A 13 -23.32 -21.22 14.59
N GLY A 14 -23.42 -20.92 13.29
CA GLY A 14 -23.29 -21.93 12.25
C GLY A 14 -21.80 -22.09 11.93
N ASP A 15 -21.32 -23.32 12.04
CA ASP A 15 -20.07 -23.89 11.52
C ASP A 15 -18.92 -22.92 11.31
N ALA A 16 -18.29 -22.49 12.40
CA ALA A 16 -16.94 -21.99 12.36
C ALA A 16 -16.02 -23.19 12.08
N ALA A 17 -15.82 -23.52 10.80
CA ALA A 17 -14.69 -24.30 10.38
C ALA A 17 -13.47 -23.75 11.12
N ILE A 18 -12.80 -24.59 11.91
CA ILE A 18 -11.61 -24.24 12.69
C ILE A 18 -10.57 -23.76 11.68
N ARG A 19 -10.54 -22.45 11.43
CA ARG A 19 -9.50 -21.82 10.63
C ARG A 19 -8.23 -21.92 11.47
N PRO A 20 -7.16 -22.56 10.98
CA PRO A 20 -5.91 -22.58 11.71
C PRO A 20 -5.50 -21.14 11.99
N GLU A 21 -5.10 -20.86 13.22
CA GLU A 21 -4.63 -19.53 13.59
C GLU A 21 -3.51 -19.09 12.63
N PRO A 22 -3.56 -17.86 12.11
CA PRO A 22 -2.54 -17.38 11.19
C PRO A 22 -1.19 -17.40 11.88
N LYS A 23 -0.24 -18.17 11.35
CA LYS A 23 1.13 -18.24 11.85
C LYS A 23 1.71 -16.82 11.89
N ARG A 24 2.20 -16.40 13.06
CA ARG A 24 2.91 -15.12 13.22
C ARG A 24 4.34 -15.24 12.67
N LEU A 25 4.93 -14.11 12.30
CA LEU A 25 6.35 -14.07 11.92
C LEU A 25 7.23 -14.42 13.11
N SER A 26 8.22 -15.28 12.88
CA SER A 26 9.31 -15.53 13.81
C SER A 26 10.25 -14.31 13.87
N GLN A 27 11.07 -14.22 14.89
CA GLN A 27 12.08 -13.16 15.04
C GLN A 27 13.05 -13.08 13.86
N ARG A 28 13.39 -14.24 13.26
CA ARG A 28 14.24 -14.29 12.07
C ARG A 28 13.51 -13.72 10.86
N GLU A 29 12.32 -14.19 10.59
CA GLU A 29 11.50 -13.69 9.48
C GLU A 29 11.23 -12.19 9.59
N LEU A 30 11.06 -11.68 10.81
CA LEU A 30 10.89 -10.25 11.06
C LEU A 30 12.17 -9.46 10.71
N ARG A 31 13.35 -9.93 11.12
CA ARG A 31 14.63 -9.29 10.77
C ARG A 31 14.85 -9.27 9.25
N ASP A 32 14.60 -10.40 8.58
CA ASP A 32 14.73 -10.52 7.13
C ASP A 32 13.77 -9.58 6.40
N LEU A 33 12.56 -9.39 6.95
CA LEU A 33 11.57 -8.44 6.44
C LEU A 33 12.06 -7.00 6.60
N VAL A 34 12.54 -6.61 7.77
CA VAL A 34 13.08 -5.27 8.03
C VAL A 34 14.24 -4.98 7.08
N HIS A 35 15.17 -5.91 6.91
CA HIS A 35 16.29 -5.74 5.98
C HIS A 35 15.83 -5.52 4.53
N ARG A 36 14.80 -6.25 4.08
CA ARG A 36 14.21 -6.04 2.74
C ARG A 36 13.57 -4.66 2.60
N LEU A 37 12.90 -4.17 3.65
CA LEU A 37 12.32 -2.83 3.66
C LEU A 37 13.41 -1.75 3.58
N ASP A 38 14.52 -1.92 4.33
CA ASP A 38 15.65 -0.98 4.30
C ASP A 38 16.27 -0.91 2.91
N THR A 39 16.52 -2.06 2.29
CA THR A 39 17.05 -2.15 0.93
C THR A 39 16.09 -1.50 -0.08
N ARG A 40 14.80 -1.76 0.05
CA ARG A 40 13.79 -1.20 -0.86
C ARG A 40 13.66 0.31 -0.70
N GLU A 41 13.69 0.82 0.52
CA GLU A 41 13.65 2.27 0.81
C GLU A 41 14.82 2.99 0.16
N GLN A 42 16.04 2.46 0.31
CA GLN A 42 17.24 3.03 -0.32
C GLN A 42 17.12 3.03 -1.86
N ALA A 43 16.66 1.93 -2.43
CA ALA A 43 16.47 1.83 -3.88
C ALA A 43 15.45 2.85 -4.41
N LEU A 44 14.35 3.06 -3.68
CA LEU A 44 13.33 4.06 -4.05
C LEU A 44 13.87 5.49 -3.95
N GLN A 45 14.64 5.80 -2.91
CA GLN A 45 15.26 7.12 -2.75
C GLN A 45 16.22 7.43 -3.91
N VAL A 46 17.04 6.45 -4.31
CA VAL A 46 17.94 6.59 -5.47
C VAL A 46 17.13 6.78 -6.75
N ALA A 47 16.10 5.96 -6.97
CA ALA A 47 15.27 6.05 -8.17
C ALA A 47 14.57 7.43 -8.27
N ILE A 48 14.02 7.95 -7.18
CA ILE A 48 13.42 9.30 -7.15
C ILE A 48 14.46 10.38 -7.49
N ALA A 49 15.68 10.27 -6.95
CA ALA A 49 16.74 11.24 -7.24
C ALA A 49 17.17 11.20 -8.71
N GLU A 50 17.21 10.03 -9.32
CA GLU A 50 17.51 9.84 -10.75
C GLU A 50 16.41 10.41 -11.65
N GLU A 51 15.14 10.12 -11.33
CA GLU A 51 14.01 10.67 -12.10
C GLU A 51 13.96 12.20 -12.03
N ARG A 52 14.14 12.78 -10.84
CA ARG A 52 14.21 14.24 -10.68
C ARG A 52 15.32 14.85 -11.51
N ARG A 53 16.50 14.23 -11.50
CA ARG A 53 17.65 14.71 -12.29
C ARG A 53 17.37 14.64 -13.80
N ARG A 54 16.64 13.61 -14.25
CA ARG A 54 16.22 13.51 -15.67
C ARG A 54 15.29 14.64 -16.05
N ILE A 55 14.28 14.91 -15.25
CA ILE A 55 13.34 16.02 -15.47
C ILE A 55 14.07 17.35 -15.52
N ASP A 56 15.00 17.61 -14.60
CA ASP A 56 15.77 18.85 -14.56
C ASP A 56 16.67 19.00 -15.80
N THR A 57 17.30 17.90 -16.25
CA THR A 57 18.17 17.92 -17.46
C THR A 57 17.34 18.16 -18.71
N GLU A 58 16.17 17.55 -18.81
CA GLU A 58 15.28 17.71 -19.95
C GLU A 58 14.70 19.13 -20.01
N ALA A 59 14.32 19.70 -18.86
CA ALA A 59 13.88 21.08 -18.75
C ALA A 59 14.97 22.08 -19.19
N LEU A 60 16.23 21.83 -18.80
CA LEU A 60 17.38 22.67 -19.23
C LEU A 60 17.65 22.55 -20.74
N SER A 61 17.56 21.35 -21.30
CA SER A 61 17.77 21.14 -22.73
C SER A 61 16.73 21.85 -23.61
N GLN A 62 15.51 22.00 -23.08
CA GLN A 62 14.42 22.72 -23.78
C GLN A 62 14.61 24.23 -23.78
N LEU A 63 15.31 24.79 -22.78
CA LEU A 63 15.62 26.22 -22.75
C LEU A 63 16.66 26.60 -23.82
N ASP A 64 17.53 25.63 -24.19
CA ASP A 64 18.56 25.83 -25.21
C ASP A 64 18.11 25.49 -26.64
N ALA A 65 16.97 24.78 -26.78
CA ALA A 65 16.43 24.41 -28.09
C ALA A 65 15.60 25.57 -28.67
N GLU A 66 15.99 26.06 -29.84
CA GLU A 66 15.13 26.93 -30.66
C GLU A 66 13.81 26.20 -30.93
N VAL A 67 12.70 26.92 -30.76
CA VAL A 67 11.29 26.44 -30.79
C VAL A 67 11.07 25.33 -31.82
N GLY A 68 11.04 24.10 -31.33
CA GLY A 68 10.70 22.91 -32.15
C GLY A 68 9.21 22.85 -32.51
N ASP A 69 8.88 21.99 -33.48
CA ASP A 69 7.52 21.77 -33.99
C ASP A 69 6.56 21.33 -32.85
N GLN A 70 5.25 21.67 -32.99
CA GLN A 70 4.20 21.34 -32.00
C GLN A 70 4.13 19.84 -31.64
N VAL A 71 4.56 18.96 -32.52
CA VAL A 71 4.60 17.51 -32.29
C VAL A 71 5.69 17.15 -31.26
N ASP A 72 6.84 17.80 -31.32
CA ASP A 72 7.93 17.59 -30.36
C ASP A 72 7.55 18.07 -28.97
N GLN A 73 6.83 19.18 -28.87
CA GLN A 73 6.32 19.71 -27.59
C GLN A 73 5.30 18.77 -26.92
N ALA A 74 4.40 18.15 -27.69
CA ALA A 74 3.42 17.21 -27.15
C ALA A 74 4.09 15.94 -26.59
N PHE A 75 5.13 15.43 -27.28
CA PHE A 75 5.89 14.27 -26.82
C PHE A 75 6.63 14.56 -25.51
N VAL A 76 7.24 15.71 -25.39
CA VAL A 76 7.95 16.14 -24.19
C VAL A 76 7.01 16.28 -22.99
N ILE A 77 5.85 16.89 -23.15
CA ILE A 77 4.85 17.01 -22.07
C ILE A 77 4.44 15.63 -21.58
N THR A 78 4.19 14.68 -22.48
CA THR A 78 3.77 13.32 -22.14
C THR A 78 4.86 12.56 -21.37
N SER A 79 6.16 12.73 -21.76
CA SER A 79 7.26 12.08 -21.05
C SER A 79 7.45 12.61 -19.63
N VAL A 80 7.37 13.92 -19.43
CA VAL A 80 7.48 14.56 -18.11
C VAL A 80 6.29 14.15 -17.20
N GLU A 81 5.08 14.05 -17.72
CA GLU A 81 3.92 13.57 -16.96
C GLU A 81 4.08 12.12 -16.51
N MET A 82 4.64 11.26 -17.37
CA MET A 82 4.92 9.86 -17.05
C MET A 82 5.99 9.75 -15.95
N GLU A 83 7.06 10.54 -16.01
CA GLU A 83 8.12 10.56 -15.00
C GLU A 83 7.61 11.08 -13.64
N ARG A 84 6.79 12.12 -13.63
CA ARG A 84 6.12 12.59 -12.41
C ARG A 84 5.23 11.52 -11.79
N GLY A 85 4.44 10.82 -12.60
CA GLY A 85 3.62 9.70 -12.15
C GLY A 85 4.45 8.54 -11.57
N LEU A 86 5.68 8.36 -12.02
CA LEU A 86 6.61 7.37 -11.46
C LEU A 86 7.14 7.81 -10.09
N ILE A 87 7.56 9.08 -9.95
CA ILE A 87 7.98 9.67 -8.68
C ILE A 87 6.86 9.58 -7.64
N ASP A 88 5.61 9.87 -8.01
CA ASP A 88 4.46 9.78 -7.11
C ASP A 88 4.26 8.34 -6.60
N ARG A 89 4.37 7.34 -7.47
CA ARG A 89 4.30 5.93 -7.06
C ARG A 89 5.41 5.53 -6.10
N TYR A 90 6.65 5.97 -6.35
CA TYR A 90 7.78 5.70 -5.46
C TYR A 90 7.60 6.39 -4.11
N THR A 91 7.12 7.63 -4.11
CA THR A 91 6.83 8.39 -2.88
C THR A 91 5.75 7.71 -2.06
N GLN A 92 4.66 7.26 -2.67
CA GLN A 92 3.62 6.50 -1.97
C GLN A 92 4.14 5.18 -1.39
N GLU A 93 5.07 4.52 -2.07
CA GLU A 93 5.69 3.29 -1.53
C GLU A 93 6.57 3.61 -0.33
N LEU A 94 7.35 4.71 -0.35
CA LEU A 94 8.12 5.19 0.81
C LEU A 94 7.22 5.49 2.01
N GLU A 95 6.09 6.15 1.80
CA GLU A 95 5.10 6.42 2.85
C GLU A 95 4.56 5.13 3.48
N ARG A 96 4.28 4.11 2.66
CA ARG A 96 3.86 2.79 3.16
C ARG A 96 4.95 2.11 3.98
N ILE A 97 6.22 2.23 3.58
CA ILE A 97 7.36 1.69 4.33
C ILE A 97 7.50 2.43 5.67
N ALA A 98 7.39 3.76 5.67
CA ALA A 98 7.43 4.57 6.88
C ALA A 98 6.30 4.17 7.86
N ALA A 99 5.08 3.96 7.38
CA ALA A 99 3.96 3.48 8.18
C ALA A 99 4.22 2.09 8.79
N VAL A 100 4.90 1.18 8.06
CA VAL A 100 5.32 -0.11 8.62
C VAL A 100 6.31 0.07 9.75
N ARG A 101 7.30 0.96 9.61
CA ARG A 101 8.29 1.26 10.66
C ARG A 101 7.63 1.80 11.92
N GLU A 102 6.68 2.70 11.77
CA GLU A 102 5.90 3.23 12.88
C GLU A 102 5.14 2.10 13.60
N ARG A 103 4.50 1.21 12.86
CA ARG A 103 3.78 0.05 13.43
C ARG A 103 4.73 -0.93 14.13
N LEU A 104 5.94 -1.12 13.60
CA LEU A 104 6.99 -1.93 14.25
C LEU A 104 7.44 -1.29 15.57
N ALA A 105 7.69 0.02 15.59
CA ALA A 105 8.08 0.76 16.79
C ALA A 105 7.00 0.72 17.88
N ASN A 106 5.73 0.79 17.48
CA ASN A 106 4.58 0.73 18.39
C ASN A 106 4.19 -0.72 18.78
N GLY A 107 4.90 -1.75 18.31
CA GLY A 107 4.61 -3.15 18.63
C GLY A 107 3.29 -3.70 18.07
N VAL A 108 2.67 -3.00 17.12
CA VAL A 108 1.39 -3.38 16.49
C VAL A 108 1.55 -3.91 15.07
N PHE A 109 2.78 -4.14 14.63
CA PHE A 109 3.04 -4.73 13.33
C PHE A 109 2.48 -6.16 13.24
N GLY A 110 1.88 -6.49 12.11
CA GLY A 110 1.26 -7.79 11.89
C GLY A 110 -0.12 -7.97 12.56
N VAL A 111 -0.70 -6.90 13.12
CA VAL A 111 -2.07 -6.87 13.63
C VAL A 111 -2.96 -6.14 12.62
N CYS A 112 -4.09 -6.75 12.26
CA CYS A 112 -5.06 -6.16 11.34
C CYS A 112 -5.71 -4.92 11.94
N VAL A 113 -5.78 -3.82 11.18
CA VAL A 113 -6.35 -2.55 11.67
C VAL A 113 -7.87 -2.60 11.87
N ASP A 114 -8.56 -3.50 11.17
CA ASP A 114 -10.03 -3.56 11.21
C ASP A 114 -10.57 -4.57 12.23
N CYS A 115 -9.94 -5.76 12.37
CA CYS A 115 -10.43 -6.80 13.26
C CYS A 115 -9.54 -7.09 14.47
N GLY A 116 -8.33 -6.51 14.52
CA GLY A 116 -7.38 -6.75 15.60
C GLY A 116 -6.69 -8.13 15.56
N GLU A 117 -7.06 -9.00 14.63
CA GLU A 117 -6.49 -10.34 14.50
C GLU A 117 -5.11 -10.31 13.84
N PRO A 118 -4.27 -11.33 14.07
CA PRO A 118 -2.97 -11.40 13.40
C PRO A 118 -3.11 -11.49 11.88
N ILE A 119 -2.26 -10.75 11.17
CA ILE A 119 -2.04 -10.92 9.74
C ILE A 119 -1.11 -12.12 9.55
N GLY A 120 -1.50 -13.08 8.73
CA GLY A 120 -0.70 -14.30 8.50
C GLY A 120 0.70 -13.99 7.96
N ALA A 121 1.71 -14.74 8.44
CA ALA A 121 3.11 -14.57 8.05
C ALA A 121 3.32 -14.64 6.53
N ALA A 122 2.64 -15.55 5.84
CA ALA A 122 2.72 -15.67 4.38
C ALA A 122 2.30 -14.38 3.66
N ARG A 123 1.24 -13.71 4.15
CA ARG A 123 0.79 -12.44 3.60
C ARG A 123 1.80 -11.32 3.86
N LEU A 124 2.38 -11.25 5.06
CA LEU A 124 3.39 -10.25 5.41
C LEU A 124 4.72 -10.48 4.67
N GLN A 125 5.05 -11.74 4.36
CA GLN A 125 6.22 -12.06 3.54
C GLN A 125 6.02 -11.63 2.08
N ALA A 126 4.82 -11.82 1.52
CA ALA A 126 4.49 -11.42 0.16
C ALA A 126 4.26 -9.89 0.06
N GLN A 127 3.59 -9.31 1.05
CA GLN A 127 3.24 -7.89 1.10
C GLN A 127 3.56 -7.32 2.49
N PRO A 128 4.81 -6.88 2.72
CA PRO A 128 5.26 -6.36 4.02
C PRO A 128 4.46 -5.15 4.52
N THR A 129 3.90 -4.38 3.60
CA THR A 129 3.11 -3.18 3.88
C THR A 129 1.63 -3.47 4.14
N ALA A 130 1.21 -4.75 4.21
CA ALA A 130 -0.17 -5.10 4.48
C ALA A 130 -0.58 -4.67 5.91
N VAL A 131 -1.64 -3.89 6.00
CA VAL A 131 -2.24 -3.44 7.28
C VAL A 131 -3.53 -4.19 7.63
N ARG A 132 -4.06 -4.99 6.69
CA ARG A 132 -5.28 -5.77 6.83
C ARG A 132 -5.03 -7.25 6.58
N CYS A 133 -5.75 -8.13 7.29
CA CYS A 133 -5.81 -9.53 6.95
C CYS A 133 -6.56 -9.72 5.61
N THR A 134 -6.49 -10.90 5.01
CA THR A 134 -7.09 -11.18 3.69
C THR A 134 -8.60 -10.88 3.67
N ASP A 135 -9.32 -11.29 4.72
CA ASP A 135 -10.77 -11.12 4.80
C ASP A 135 -11.20 -9.65 4.95
N CYS A 136 -10.44 -8.88 5.75
CA CYS A 136 -10.70 -7.45 5.91
C CYS A 136 -10.31 -6.65 4.66
N GLN A 137 -9.24 -7.05 3.99
CA GLN A 137 -8.83 -6.43 2.73
C GLN A 137 -9.90 -6.64 1.65
N TRP A 138 -10.37 -7.86 1.49
CA TRP A 138 -11.44 -8.16 0.53
C TRP A 138 -12.73 -7.36 0.82
N ARG A 139 -13.12 -7.25 2.10
CA ARG A 139 -14.28 -6.41 2.48
C ARG A 139 -14.06 -4.94 2.16
N HIS A 140 -12.87 -4.43 2.42
CA HIS A 140 -12.51 -3.05 2.13
C HIS A 140 -12.56 -2.76 0.63
N GLU A 141 -12.00 -3.63 -0.20
CA GLU A 141 -12.02 -3.51 -1.66
C GLU A 141 -13.45 -3.50 -2.20
N LYS A 142 -14.31 -4.42 -1.74
CA LYS A 142 -15.72 -4.43 -2.14
C LYS A 142 -16.47 -3.15 -1.78
N ILE A 143 -16.19 -2.55 -0.63
CA ILE A 143 -16.81 -1.28 -0.22
C ILE A 143 -16.35 -0.14 -1.14
N VAL A 144 -15.07 -0.11 -1.49
CA VAL A 144 -14.50 0.89 -2.40
C VAL A 144 -15.09 0.73 -3.80
N ASP A 145 -15.18 -0.50 -4.32
CA ASP A 145 -15.77 -0.77 -5.64
C ASP A 145 -17.23 -0.29 -5.73
N ILE A 146 -18.03 -0.54 -4.68
CA ILE A 146 -19.41 -0.05 -4.62
C ILE A 146 -19.44 1.48 -4.57
N ALA A 147 -18.58 2.11 -3.80
CA ALA A 147 -18.55 3.57 -3.64
C ALA A 147 -18.05 4.30 -4.90
N THR A 148 -17.17 3.67 -5.68
CA THR A 148 -16.59 4.25 -6.91
C THR A 148 -17.35 3.86 -8.19
N GLY A 149 -18.35 2.98 -8.09
CA GLY A 149 -19.11 2.50 -9.25
C GLY A 149 -18.31 1.60 -10.19
N ALA A 150 -17.14 1.13 -9.77
CA ALA A 150 -16.31 0.18 -10.51
C ALA A 150 -16.94 -1.22 -10.42
N THR A 151 -17.89 -1.51 -11.29
CA THR A 151 -18.36 -2.88 -11.54
C THR A 151 -17.23 -3.64 -12.24
N VAL A 152 -16.58 -4.53 -11.52
CA VAL A 152 -15.71 -5.56 -12.13
C VAL A 152 -16.63 -6.53 -12.88
N PRO A 153 -16.38 -6.80 -14.18
CA PRO A 153 -17.13 -7.77 -14.98
C PRO A 153 -17.00 -9.20 -14.45
#